data_2c3ca8104fd4e36dd325302f511be8be
#
_entry.id   2c3ca8104fd4e36dd325302f511be8be
#
_cell.length_a   1.000
_cell.length_b   1.000
_cell.length_c   1.000
_cell.angle_alpha   90.00
_cell.angle_beta   90.00
_cell.angle_gamma   90.00
#
_symmetry.space_group_name_H-M   'P 1'
#
loop_
_entity.id
_entity.type
_entity.pdbx_description
1 polymer ?
#
loop_
_entity_poly.entity_id
_entity_poly.type
_entity_poly.pdbx_seq_one_letter_code
_entity_poly.pdbx_strand_id
1 'polypeptide(L)'
;NKSSDFSMIALQGPKSKRIIQSVINYEITKLKFYSFIENIDCLGHDILLSRTGYTGELGFEIYCNHDAVKTIWNYVLENFEKDGVLAAGLGARDTLRLEMGYLLYGNDININIHPFKAGLGWITSLEKGDFIGRKEIILKRDEEESKLVYFEMLEKSIPRPGFEIIDNDKVVGFVTSGTISPSLNRGIGIAYVNKSHTNKGTKLSVKIRNKLKSAVVVKAPFYCTGTLSN
;
A
#
# COMPACT_ATOMS: atom_id res chain seq x y z
N ASN A 1 -12.74 -14.34 -13.31
CA ASN A 1 -12.90 -13.10 -12.55
C ASN A 1 -14.28 -13.06 -11.90
N LYS A 2 -14.33 -13.00 -10.59
CA LYS A 2 -15.57 -12.93 -9.77
C LYS A 2 -15.65 -11.64 -8.95
N SER A 3 -14.89 -10.63 -9.31
CA SER A 3 -14.86 -9.35 -8.55
C SER A 3 -16.23 -8.67 -8.46
N SER A 4 -17.11 -8.90 -9.46
CA SER A 4 -18.48 -8.40 -9.46
C SER A 4 -19.42 -9.14 -8.51
N ASP A 5 -19.03 -10.30 -8.00
CA ASP A 5 -19.91 -11.17 -7.19
C ASP A 5 -19.69 -10.92 -5.69
N PHE A 6 -18.63 -10.21 -5.34
CA PHE A 6 -18.21 -10.00 -3.96
C PHE A 6 -18.07 -8.52 -3.60
N SER A 7 -18.36 -8.23 -2.36
CA SER A 7 -17.97 -7.00 -1.65
C SER A 7 -16.84 -7.28 -0.68
N MET A 8 -16.04 -6.28 -0.37
CA MET A 8 -14.93 -6.40 0.57
C MET A 8 -14.95 -5.27 1.60
N ILE A 9 -14.84 -5.63 2.88
CA ILE A 9 -14.64 -4.69 3.99
C ILE A 9 -13.23 -4.89 4.54
N ALA A 10 -12.46 -3.81 4.63
CA ALA A 10 -11.16 -3.81 5.30
C ALA A 10 -11.31 -3.29 6.73
N LEU A 11 -11.28 -4.18 7.71
CA LEU A 11 -11.27 -3.84 9.15
C LEU A 11 -9.82 -3.79 9.62
N GLN A 12 -9.29 -2.58 9.81
CA GLN A 12 -7.87 -2.35 10.04
C GLN A 12 -7.64 -1.57 11.33
N GLY A 13 -6.51 -1.79 11.98
CA GLY A 13 -6.09 -1.07 13.18
C GLY A 13 -5.86 -2.00 14.39
N PRO A 14 -5.26 -1.48 15.48
CA PRO A 14 -4.81 -2.30 16.62
C PRO A 14 -5.93 -3.06 17.34
N LYS A 15 -7.18 -2.60 17.25
CA LYS A 15 -8.35 -3.25 17.84
C LYS A 15 -9.08 -4.23 16.90
N SER A 16 -8.65 -4.33 15.65
CA SER A 16 -9.32 -5.14 14.61
C SER A 16 -9.47 -6.62 15.01
N LYS A 17 -8.44 -7.20 15.65
CA LYS A 17 -8.47 -8.59 16.12
C LYS A 17 -9.58 -8.87 17.14
N ARG A 18 -9.78 -7.96 18.10
CA ARG A 18 -10.83 -8.08 19.09
C ARG A 18 -12.21 -7.92 18.45
N ILE A 19 -12.34 -6.97 17.55
CA ILE A 19 -13.61 -6.68 16.89
C ILE A 19 -14.01 -7.85 15.98
N ILE A 20 -13.12 -8.33 15.12
CA ILE A 20 -13.43 -9.45 14.24
C ILE A 20 -13.79 -10.72 15.02
N GLN A 21 -13.07 -10.99 16.14
CA GLN A 21 -13.36 -12.15 16.99
C GLN A 21 -14.78 -12.13 17.56
N SER A 22 -15.36 -10.95 17.81
CA SER A 22 -16.71 -10.85 18.38
C SER A 22 -17.86 -11.02 17.37
N VAL A 23 -17.54 -11.02 16.07
CA VAL A 23 -18.56 -11.11 15.00
C VAL A 23 -18.47 -12.40 14.17
N ILE A 24 -17.45 -13.22 14.40
CA ILE A 24 -17.26 -14.50 13.71
C ILE A 24 -17.27 -15.69 14.68
N ASN A 25 -17.58 -16.86 14.17
CA ASN A 25 -17.58 -18.12 14.91
C ASN A 25 -16.26 -18.91 14.83
N TYR A 26 -15.17 -18.26 14.38
CA TYR A 26 -13.86 -18.88 14.22
C TYR A 26 -12.84 -18.27 15.19
N GLU A 27 -11.96 -19.09 15.77
CA GLU A 27 -10.89 -18.61 16.66
C GLU A 27 -9.78 -17.91 15.87
N ILE A 28 -9.79 -16.57 15.87
CA ILE A 28 -8.94 -15.74 15.03
C ILE A 28 -7.45 -15.88 15.31
N THR A 29 -7.07 -16.37 16.49
CA THR A 29 -5.67 -16.64 16.85
C THR A 29 -5.03 -17.72 15.97
N LYS A 30 -5.84 -18.61 15.38
CA LYS A 30 -5.39 -19.66 14.47
C LYS A 30 -5.10 -19.14 13.06
N LEU A 31 -5.64 -17.97 12.67
CA LEU A 31 -5.41 -17.39 11.35
C LEU A 31 -4.07 -16.66 11.31
N LYS A 32 -3.12 -17.20 10.55
CA LYS A 32 -1.78 -16.63 10.40
C LYS A 32 -1.80 -15.40 9.49
N PHE A 33 -0.82 -14.54 9.66
CA PHE A 33 -0.60 -13.41 8.74
C PHE A 33 -0.36 -13.92 7.30
N TYR A 34 -0.93 -13.22 6.32
CA TYR A 34 -0.98 -13.63 4.90
C TYR A 34 -1.66 -14.99 4.67
N SER A 35 -2.62 -15.35 5.50
CA SER A 35 -3.49 -16.50 5.26
C SER A 35 -4.96 -16.10 5.25
N PHE A 36 -5.81 -16.98 4.76
CA PHE A 36 -7.25 -16.79 4.72
C PHE A 36 -7.98 -18.06 5.15
N ILE A 37 -9.24 -17.93 5.47
CA ILE A 37 -10.18 -19.01 5.73
C ILE A 37 -11.49 -18.70 5.04
N GLU A 38 -12.12 -19.73 4.49
CA GLU A 38 -13.41 -19.67 3.80
C GLU A 38 -14.51 -20.33 4.61
N ASN A 39 -15.74 -20.06 4.26
CA ASN A 39 -16.95 -20.70 4.79
C ASN A 39 -17.03 -20.57 6.31
N ILE A 40 -16.82 -19.38 6.83
CA ILE A 40 -17.04 -19.07 8.24
C ILE A 40 -18.22 -18.11 8.41
N ASP A 41 -18.96 -18.29 9.49
CA ASP A 41 -20.08 -17.42 9.82
C ASP A 41 -19.61 -16.08 10.37
N CYS A 42 -20.17 -15.00 9.82
CA CYS A 42 -20.08 -13.65 10.34
C CYS A 42 -21.48 -13.04 10.40
N LEU A 43 -22.04 -12.93 11.57
CA LEU A 43 -23.39 -12.39 11.80
C LEU A 43 -24.49 -13.08 10.96
N GLY A 44 -24.40 -14.40 10.79
CA GLY A 44 -25.35 -15.20 10.00
C GLY A 44 -25.08 -15.21 8.50
N HIS A 45 -23.93 -14.69 8.06
CA HIS A 45 -23.53 -14.70 6.66
C HIS A 45 -22.23 -15.48 6.47
N ASP A 46 -22.18 -16.27 5.40
CA ASP A 46 -20.97 -16.99 5.00
C ASP A 46 -19.97 -16.02 4.35
N ILE A 47 -18.73 -16.02 4.86
CA ILE A 47 -17.65 -15.13 4.39
C ILE A 47 -16.35 -15.87 4.14
N LEU A 48 -15.47 -15.23 3.34
CA LEU A 48 -14.04 -15.48 3.34
C LEU A 48 -13.36 -14.37 4.16
N LEU A 49 -12.56 -14.76 5.13
CA LEU A 49 -11.77 -13.84 5.95
C LEU A 49 -10.30 -14.00 5.68
N SER A 50 -9.62 -12.92 5.33
CA SER A 50 -8.18 -12.87 5.13
C SER A 50 -7.51 -12.03 6.21
N ARG A 51 -6.38 -12.50 6.75
CA ARG A 51 -5.52 -11.70 7.63
C ARG A 51 -4.50 -10.93 6.80
N THR A 52 -5.01 -9.96 6.09
CA THR A 52 -4.29 -9.07 5.19
C THR A 52 -4.74 -7.63 5.39
N GLY A 53 -3.99 -6.69 4.81
CA GLY A 53 -4.32 -5.27 4.86
C GLY A 53 -3.35 -4.43 4.07
N TYR A 54 -3.64 -3.14 4.01
CA TYR A 54 -2.91 -2.17 3.20
C TYR A 54 -2.57 -0.90 4.01
N THR A 55 -2.41 -1.07 5.33
CA THR A 55 -2.30 0.06 6.29
C THR A 55 -1.06 0.02 7.18
N GLY A 56 -0.33 -1.09 7.21
CA GLY A 56 0.76 -1.30 8.17
C GLY A 56 0.28 -1.60 9.60
N GLU A 57 -1.03 -1.72 9.79
CA GLU A 57 -1.65 -2.08 11.06
C GLU A 57 -2.18 -3.51 11.01
N LEU A 58 -2.39 -4.11 12.18
CA LEU A 58 -3.12 -5.35 12.29
C LEU A 58 -4.50 -5.20 11.65
N GLY A 59 -4.87 -6.14 10.79
CA GLY A 59 -6.10 -6.00 10.04
C GLY A 59 -6.58 -7.28 9.39
N PHE A 60 -7.83 -7.21 8.93
CA PHE A 60 -8.53 -8.28 8.25
C PHE A 60 -9.32 -7.72 7.06
N GLU A 61 -9.43 -8.52 6.02
CA GLU A 61 -10.27 -8.25 4.87
C GLU A 61 -11.39 -9.31 4.83
N ILE A 62 -12.62 -8.83 4.85
CA ILE A 62 -13.85 -9.64 4.87
C ILE A 62 -14.42 -9.61 3.47
N TYR A 63 -14.42 -10.74 2.79
CA TYR A 63 -15.04 -10.90 1.47
C TYR A 63 -16.40 -11.59 1.67
N CYS A 64 -17.45 -10.97 1.20
CA CYS A 64 -18.82 -11.42 1.37
C CYS A 64 -19.68 -11.09 0.15
N ASN A 65 -20.88 -11.66 0.07
CA ASN A 65 -21.85 -11.26 -0.94
C ASN A 65 -22.35 -9.81 -0.71
N HIS A 66 -23.00 -9.23 -1.70
CA HIS A 66 -23.46 -7.84 -1.64
C HIS A 66 -24.56 -7.61 -0.60
N ASP A 67 -25.33 -8.62 -0.23
CA ASP A 67 -26.39 -8.50 0.79
C ASP A 67 -25.78 -8.44 2.20
N ALA A 68 -24.75 -9.24 2.46
CA ALA A 68 -24.08 -9.30 3.76
C ALA A 68 -23.29 -8.02 4.08
N VAL A 69 -22.72 -7.33 3.06
CA VAL A 69 -21.80 -6.20 3.29
C VAL A 69 -22.44 -5.08 4.12
N LYS A 70 -23.71 -4.75 3.88
CA LYS A 70 -24.41 -3.70 4.63
C LYS A 70 -24.64 -4.10 6.08
N THR A 71 -25.03 -5.34 6.31
CA THR A 71 -25.25 -5.89 7.66
C THR A 71 -23.97 -5.83 8.47
N ILE A 72 -22.87 -6.35 7.93
CA ILE A 72 -21.58 -6.40 8.62
C ILE A 72 -21.05 -4.98 8.86
N TRP A 73 -21.08 -4.11 7.85
CA TRP A 73 -20.63 -2.72 7.94
C TRP A 73 -21.36 -1.94 9.02
N ASN A 74 -22.71 -1.95 8.98
CA ASN A 74 -23.52 -1.22 9.95
C ASN A 74 -23.32 -1.76 11.36
N TYR A 75 -23.35 -3.08 11.52
CA TYR A 75 -23.14 -3.71 12.81
C TYR A 75 -21.79 -3.29 13.45
N VAL A 76 -20.72 -3.32 12.67
CA VAL A 76 -19.38 -2.94 13.16
C VAL A 76 -19.34 -1.46 13.55
N LEU A 77 -19.89 -0.57 12.74
CA LEU A 77 -19.90 0.87 13.06
C LEU A 77 -20.74 1.19 14.29
N GLU A 78 -21.93 0.61 14.41
CA GLU A 78 -22.88 0.90 15.50
C GLU A 78 -22.43 0.31 16.85
N ASN A 79 -21.88 -0.90 16.83
CA ASN A 79 -21.57 -1.62 18.08
C ASN A 79 -20.16 -1.34 18.61
N PHE A 80 -19.25 -0.81 17.77
CA PHE A 80 -17.86 -0.54 18.16
C PHE A 80 -17.45 0.93 18.03
N GLU A 81 -18.38 1.85 17.91
CA GLU A 81 -18.12 3.30 17.91
C GLU A 81 -17.32 3.73 19.15
N LYS A 82 -17.74 3.25 20.36
CA LYS A 82 -17.04 3.52 21.63
C LYS A 82 -15.63 2.94 21.70
N ASP A 83 -15.34 1.97 20.86
CA ASP A 83 -14.01 1.39 20.69
C ASP A 83 -13.14 2.21 19.72
N GLY A 84 -13.69 3.25 19.12
CA GLY A 84 -13.04 4.13 18.17
C GLY A 84 -13.06 3.61 16.74
N VAL A 85 -14.00 2.74 16.38
CA VAL A 85 -14.22 2.33 15.00
C VAL A 85 -14.84 3.48 14.23
N LEU A 86 -14.22 3.82 13.11
CA LEU A 86 -14.64 4.90 12.23
C LEU A 86 -14.62 4.43 10.77
N ALA A 87 -15.56 4.93 9.98
CA ALA A 87 -15.51 4.78 8.54
C ALA A 87 -14.34 5.58 7.97
N ALA A 88 -13.45 4.92 7.23
CA ALA A 88 -12.28 5.53 6.61
C ALA A 88 -12.50 5.77 5.11
N GLY A 89 -12.21 6.99 4.65
CA GLY A 89 -12.29 7.33 3.24
C GLY A 89 -11.04 6.94 2.43
N LEU A 90 -11.12 7.09 1.11
CA LEU A 90 -10.01 6.77 0.19
C LEU A 90 -8.74 7.57 0.49
N GLY A 91 -8.86 8.80 0.99
CA GLY A 91 -7.70 9.61 1.39
C GLY A 91 -6.93 9.00 2.55
N ALA A 92 -7.62 8.43 3.55
CA ALA A 92 -6.97 7.69 4.65
C ALA A 92 -6.28 6.43 4.14
N ARG A 93 -6.96 5.64 3.28
CA ARG A 93 -6.38 4.46 2.65
C ARG A 93 -5.10 4.79 1.88
N ASP A 94 -5.10 5.85 1.06
CA ASP A 94 -3.93 6.26 0.27
C ASP A 94 -2.78 6.75 1.16
N THR A 95 -3.07 7.49 2.21
CA THR A 95 -2.06 7.97 3.14
C THR A 95 -1.40 6.83 3.92
N LEU A 96 -2.21 5.93 4.48
CA LEU A 96 -1.72 4.79 5.27
C LEU A 96 -0.86 3.84 4.42
N ARG A 97 -1.31 3.47 3.21
CA ARG A 97 -0.52 2.60 2.33
C ARG A 97 0.80 3.26 1.93
N LEU A 98 0.80 4.59 1.70
CA LEU A 98 1.99 5.31 1.30
C LEU A 98 3.00 5.41 2.44
N GLU A 99 2.55 5.61 3.69
CA GLU A 99 3.42 5.56 4.87
C GLU A 99 4.18 4.22 5.00
N MET A 100 3.56 3.12 4.54
CA MET A 100 4.19 1.80 4.46
C MET A 100 5.02 1.58 3.20
N GLY A 101 4.98 2.52 2.25
CA GLY A 101 5.63 2.35 0.95
C GLY A 101 4.94 1.32 0.06
N TYR A 102 3.68 0.98 0.30
CA TYR A 102 2.93 0.07 -0.56
C TYR A 102 2.55 0.75 -1.87
N LEU A 103 2.81 0.06 -2.97
CA LEU A 103 2.57 0.56 -4.32
C LEU A 103 1.08 0.49 -4.67
N LEU A 104 0.60 1.50 -5.39
CA LEU A 104 -0.77 1.55 -5.90
C LEU A 104 -0.79 1.28 -7.40
N TYR A 105 -1.56 0.25 -7.81
CA TYR A 105 -1.78 -0.01 -9.23
C TYR A 105 -2.55 1.14 -9.89
N GLY A 106 -2.09 1.56 -11.04
CA GLY A 106 -2.59 2.75 -11.75
C GLY A 106 -1.77 4.01 -11.46
N ASN A 107 -1.07 4.07 -10.31
CA ASN A 107 -0.18 5.18 -9.97
C ASN A 107 1.29 4.76 -10.06
N ASP A 108 1.72 3.89 -9.13
CA ASP A 108 3.12 3.49 -8.98
C ASP A 108 3.49 2.32 -9.90
N ILE A 109 2.54 1.47 -10.20
CA ILE A 109 2.69 0.30 -11.09
C ILE A 109 1.51 0.21 -12.04
N ASN A 110 1.77 -0.34 -13.23
CA ASN A 110 0.76 -0.60 -14.26
C ASN A 110 1.28 -1.70 -15.22
N ILE A 111 0.51 -2.00 -16.26
CA ILE A 111 0.83 -3.05 -17.23
C ILE A 111 2.17 -2.83 -17.96
N ASN A 112 2.67 -1.60 -18.03
CA ASN A 112 3.90 -1.23 -18.73
C ASN A 112 5.12 -1.18 -17.81
N ILE A 113 4.94 -1.39 -16.50
CA ILE A 113 6.02 -1.29 -15.52
C ILE A 113 6.48 -2.69 -15.12
N HIS A 114 7.74 -2.96 -15.42
CA HIS A 114 8.40 -4.21 -15.12
C HIS A 114 8.62 -4.37 -13.59
N PRO A 115 8.43 -5.58 -13.01
CA PRO A 115 8.56 -5.78 -11.55
C PRO A 115 9.90 -5.33 -10.96
N PHE A 116 11.01 -5.56 -11.64
CA PHE A 116 12.32 -5.15 -11.15
C PHE A 116 12.52 -3.63 -11.19
N LYS A 117 11.90 -2.92 -12.14
CA LYS A 117 11.84 -1.46 -12.17
C LYS A 117 11.09 -0.91 -10.95
N ALA A 118 9.99 -1.57 -10.58
CA ALA A 118 9.16 -1.22 -9.43
C ALA A 118 9.76 -1.63 -8.07
N GLY A 119 10.97 -2.21 -8.04
CA GLY A 119 11.57 -2.69 -6.80
C GLY A 119 10.96 -3.99 -6.25
N LEU A 120 10.14 -4.69 -7.05
CA LEU A 120 9.43 -5.94 -6.68
C LEU A 120 10.22 -7.21 -7.02
N GLY A 121 11.51 -7.09 -7.28
CA GLY A 121 12.37 -8.25 -7.58
C GLY A 121 12.39 -9.30 -6.47
N TRP A 122 12.25 -8.89 -5.22
CA TRP A 122 12.25 -9.77 -4.06
C TRP A 122 11.07 -10.75 -4.00
N ILE A 123 9.92 -10.41 -4.63
CA ILE A 123 8.76 -11.31 -4.76
C ILE A 123 8.69 -12.00 -6.13
N THR A 124 9.66 -11.73 -7.02
CA THR A 124 9.69 -12.28 -8.39
C THR A 124 10.76 -13.36 -8.47
N SER A 125 10.37 -14.61 -8.18
CA SER A 125 11.28 -15.75 -8.21
C SER A 125 11.48 -16.24 -9.64
N LEU A 126 12.63 -15.90 -10.21
CA LEU A 126 13.01 -16.38 -11.56
C LEU A 126 13.50 -17.84 -11.56
N GLU A 127 13.88 -18.36 -10.38
CA GLU A 127 14.45 -19.70 -10.22
C GLU A 127 13.41 -20.81 -9.96
N LYS A 128 12.12 -20.44 -9.79
CA LYS A 128 11.06 -21.43 -9.50
C LYS A 128 10.65 -22.33 -10.67
N GLY A 129 11.32 -22.22 -11.82
CA GLY A 129 10.95 -22.86 -13.06
C GLY A 129 10.25 -21.91 -14.03
N ASP A 130 9.61 -22.46 -15.07
CA ASP A 130 8.95 -21.64 -16.08
C ASP A 130 7.58 -21.12 -15.61
N PHE A 131 7.22 -19.91 -16.04
CA PHE A 131 5.92 -19.29 -15.80
C PHE A 131 5.63 -18.23 -16.87
N ILE A 132 4.36 -17.83 -17.00
CA ILE A 132 3.93 -16.85 -18.00
C ILE A 132 4.65 -15.52 -17.74
N GLY A 133 5.36 -15.03 -18.77
CA GLY A 133 6.11 -13.76 -18.72
C GLY A 133 7.56 -13.89 -18.23
N ARG A 134 8.04 -15.06 -17.77
CA ARG A 134 9.39 -15.24 -17.25
C ARG A 134 10.48 -14.78 -18.23
N LYS A 135 10.37 -15.17 -19.50
CA LYS A 135 11.35 -14.80 -20.54
C LYS A 135 11.44 -13.28 -20.73
N GLU A 136 10.31 -12.62 -20.85
CA GLU A 136 10.23 -11.16 -20.99
C GLU A 136 10.79 -10.42 -19.77
N ILE A 137 10.51 -10.96 -18.57
CA ILE A 137 11.04 -10.38 -17.33
C ILE A 137 12.58 -10.46 -17.30
N ILE A 138 13.15 -11.60 -17.70
CA ILE A 138 14.61 -11.77 -17.75
C ILE A 138 15.23 -10.84 -18.78
N LEU A 139 14.66 -10.73 -19.97
CA LEU A 139 15.19 -9.86 -21.04
C LEU A 139 15.18 -8.40 -20.65
N LYS A 140 14.10 -7.93 -20.03
CA LYS A 140 13.93 -6.50 -19.68
C LYS A 140 14.58 -6.08 -18.37
N ARG A 141 14.98 -7.02 -17.51
CA ARG A 141 15.47 -6.73 -16.16
C ARG A 141 16.63 -5.74 -16.12
N ASP A 142 17.53 -5.83 -17.06
CA ASP A 142 18.77 -5.05 -17.07
C ASP A 142 18.71 -3.84 -18.03
N GLU A 143 17.66 -3.73 -18.86
CA GLU A 143 17.48 -2.63 -19.83
C GLU A 143 16.92 -1.35 -19.21
N GLU A 144 16.39 -1.42 -18.00
CA GLU A 144 15.74 -0.28 -17.35
C GLU A 144 16.72 0.83 -16.98
N GLU A 145 16.50 2.04 -17.46
CA GLU A 145 17.27 3.22 -17.13
C GLU A 145 16.84 3.93 -15.84
N SER A 146 15.63 3.64 -15.37
CA SER A 146 15.05 4.25 -14.18
C SER A 146 14.55 3.19 -13.19
N LYS A 147 14.48 3.55 -11.90
CA LYS A 147 13.95 2.70 -10.84
C LYS A 147 13.06 3.49 -9.89
N LEU A 148 12.18 2.78 -9.23
CA LEU A 148 11.34 3.29 -8.16
C LEU A 148 12.19 3.61 -6.93
N VAL A 149 11.93 4.79 -6.36
CA VAL A 149 12.50 5.26 -5.10
C VAL A 149 11.40 5.80 -4.19
N TYR A 150 11.70 5.78 -2.90
CA TYR A 150 10.94 6.46 -1.85
C TYR A 150 11.69 7.72 -1.47
N PHE A 151 10.98 8.83 -1.23
CA PHE A 151 11.62 10.07 -0.84
C PHE A 151 10.81 10.84 0.21
N GLU A 152 11.51 11.63 1.01
CA GLU A 152 10.94 12.58 1.96
C GLU A 152 11.26 14.00 1.53
N MET A 153 10.29 14.90 1.71
CA MET A 153 10.53 16.33 1.56
C MET A 153 11.31 16.86 2.76
N LEU A 154 12.35 17.64 2.51
CA LEU A 154 13.15 18.27 3.56
C LEU A 154 12.53 19.58 4.07
N GLU A 155 11.57 20.13 3.34
CA GLU A 155 10.82 21.33 3.69
C GLU A 155 9.32 21.07 3.59
N LYS A 156 8.51 21.89 4.26
CA LYS A 156 7.06 21.73 4.29
C LYS A 156 6.47 21.91 2.89
N SER A 157 6.15 20.80 2.26
CA SER A 157 5.58 20.76 0.92
C SER A 157 4.92 19.39 0.65
N ILE A 158 4.00 19.35 -0.30
CA ILE A 158 3.21 18.16 -0.62
C ILE A 158 3.58 17.73 -2.05
N PRO A 159 4.29 16.60 -2.20
CA PRO A 159 4.50 16.03 -3.52
C PRO A 159 3.18 15.46 -4.06
N ARG A 160 3.01 15.51 -5.38
CA ARG A 160 1.83 14.98 -6.07
C ARG A 160 2.24 14.22 -7.32
N PRO A 161 1.43 13.24 -7.77
CA PRO A 161 1.67 12.53 -9.01
C PRO A 161 1.91 13.50 -10.18
N GLY A 162 2.87 13.18 -11.03
CA GLY A 162 3.24 13.97 -12.21
C GLY A 162 4.23 15.11 -11.94
N PHE A 163 4.57 15.43 -10.69
CA PHE A 163 5.60 16.42 -10.42
C PHE A 163 6.97 15.92 -10.87
N GLU A 164 7.72 16.83 -11.52
CA GLU A 164 9.09 16.56 -11.97
C GLU A 164 10.05 16.49 -10.80
N ILE A 165 10.99 15.53 -10.88
CA ILE A 165 12.15 15.46 -10.01
C ILE A 165 13.34 16.01 -10.77
N ILE A 166 14.03 16.96 -10.15
CA ILE A 166 15.10 17.75 -10.74
C ILE A 166 16.41 17.50 -9.99
N ASP A 167 17.46 17.29 -10.71
CA ASP A 167 18.85 17.36 -10.25
C ASP A 167 19.69 18.14 -11.26
N ASN A 168 20.48 19.15 -10.79
CA ASN A 168 21.30 20.02 -11.62
C ASN A 168 20.57 20.57 -12.85
N ASP A 169 19.38 21.15 -12.64
CA ASP A 169 18.48 21.73 -13.64
C ASP A 169 17.96 20.75 -14.73
N LYS A 170 18.19 19.44 -14.53
CA LYS A 170 17.69 18.39 -15.42
C LYS A 170 16.56 17.61 -14.78
N VAL A 171 15.56 17.24 -15.57
CA VAL A 171 14.53 16.30 -15.14
C VAL A 171 15.17 14.91 -15.08
N VAL A 172 15.18 14.33 -13.90
CA VAL A 172 15.73 12.98 -13.63
C VAL A 172 14.66 11.97 -13.26
N GLY A 173 13.40 12.39 -13.14
CA GLY A 173 12.31 11.49 -12.81
C GLY A 173 10.97 12.20 -12.57
N PHE A 174 9.98 11.41 -12.16
CA PHE A 174 8.62 11.88 -11.88
C PHE A 174 8.03 11.21 -10.65
N VAL A 175 7.27 11.98 -9.87
CA VAL A 175 6.50 11.49 -8.72
C VAL A 175 5.32 10.67 -9.23
N THR A 176 5.10 9.50 -8.65
CA THR A 176 3.95 8.63 -8.95
C THR A 176 2.90 8.66 -7.83
N SER A 177 3.35 8.77 -6.58
CA SER A 177 2.48 8.95 -5.40
C SER A 177 3.10 9.94 -4.44
N GLY A 178 2.28 10.73 -3.76
CA GLY A 178 2.78 11.68 -2.78
C GLY A 178 1.69 12.32 -1.94
N THR A 179 1.98 12.49 -0.64
CA THR A 179 1.08 13.09 0.35
C THR A 179 1.87 13.73 1.48
N ILE A 180 1.15 14.37 2.41
CA ILE A 180 1.67 14.62 3.77
C ILE A 180 1.35 13.39 4.61
N SER A 181 2.36 12.81 5.24
CA SER A 181 2.18 11.79 6.27
C SER A 181 1.70 12.45 7.56
N PRO A 182 0.51 12.09 8.08
CA PRO A 182 0.06 12.57 9.38
C PRO A 182 0.93 12.06 10.52
N SER A 183 1.42 10.82 10.41
CA SER A 183 2.26 10.18 11.43
C SER A 183 3.64 10.85 11.57
N LEU A 184 4.20 11.35 10.45
CA LEU A 184 5.53 11.97 10.42
C LEU A 184 5.48 13.50 10.32
N ASN A 185 4.30 14.08 10.06
CA ASN A 185 4.10 15.50 9.75
C ASN A 185 5.05 16.01 8.65
N ARG A 186 5.21 15.23 7.59
CA ARG A 186 6.19 15.44 6.51
C ARG A 186 5.64 15.01 5.18
N GLY A 187 6.05 15.69 4.10
CA GLY A 187 5.78 15.24 2.73
C GLY A 187 6.57 13.99 2.42
N ILE A 188 5.89 12.95 1.95
CA ILE A 188 6.47 11.68 1.53
C ILE A 188 5.99 11.32 0.13
N GLY A 189 6.78 10.57 -0.62
CA GLY A 189 6.39 10.17 -1.96
C GLY A 189 7.16 8.99 -2.53
N ILE A 190 6.59 8.48 -3.62
CA ILE A 190 7.18 7.46 -4.48
C ILE A 190 7.42 8.10 -5.85
N ALA A 191 8.50 7.74 -6.49
CA ALA A 191 8.86 8.26 -7.79
C ALA A 191 9.70 7.26 -8.60
N TYR A 192 9.73 7.43 -9.91
CA TYR A 192 10.75 6.82 -10.75
C TYR A 192 11.82 7.86 -11.05
N VAL A 193 13.07 7.49 -10.81
CA VAL A 193 14.24 8.32 -11.10
C VAL A 193 15.31 7.53 -11.87
N ASN A 194 16.18 8.20 -12.59
CA ASN A 194 17.32 7.58 -13.26
C ASN A 194 18.16 6.77 -12.26
N LYS A 195 18.72 5.64 -12.68
CA LYS A 195 19.47 4.71 -11.81
C LYS A 195 20.57 5.37 -10.97
N SER A 196 21.23 6.40 -11.51
CA SER A 196 22.25 7.17 -10.79
C SER A 196 21.76 7.90 -9.54
N HIS A 197 20.43 8.07 -9.39
CA HIS A 197 19.81 8.83 -8.31
C HIS A 197 19.07 7.95 -7.28
N THR A 198 19.25 6.64 -7.31
CA THR A 198 18.46 5.68 -6.51
C THR A 198 19.03 5.40 -5.12
N ASN A 199 20.24 5.85 -4.83
CA ASN A 199 20.88 5.57 -3.55
C ASN A 199 20.21 6.32 -2.39
N LYS A 200 20.04 5.63 -1.25
CA LYS A 200 19.55 6.28 -0.02
C LYS A 200 20.46 7.46 0.35
N GLY A 201 19.87 8.60 0.66
CA GLY A 201 20.57 9.83 1.00
C GLY A 201 20.82 10.75 -0.21
N THR A 202 20.54 10.32 -1.44
CA THR A 202 20.62 11.18 -2.62
C THR A 202 19.67 12.36 -2.45
N LYS A 203 20.19 13.57 -2.56
CA LYS A 203 19.41 14.81 -2.53
C LYS A 203 18.87 15.10 -3.91
N LEU A 204 17.62 15.45 -3.96
CA LEU A 204 16.85 15.76 -5.18
C LEU A 204 15.99 16.98 -4.93
N SER A 205 15.44 17.56 -5.97
CA SER A 205 14.43 18.61 -5.88
C SER A 205 13.13 18.16 -6.55
N VAL A 206 12.00 18.41 -5.92
CA VAL A 206 10.67 18.23 -6.53
C VAL A 206 10.18 19.59 -7.00
N LYS A 207 9.83 19.71 -8.27
CA LYS A 207 9.30 20.95 -8.85
C LYS A 207 7.80 21.08 -8.54
N ILE A 208 7.48 21.98 -7.63
CA ILE A 208 6.13 22.25 -7.17
C ILE A 208 5.76 23.69 -7.54
N ARG A 209 4.76 23.89 -8.42
CA ARG A 209 4.31 25.24 -8.85
C ARG A 209 5.48 26.14 -9.23
N ASN A 210 6.37 25.69 -10.09
CA ASN A 210 7.58 26.40 -10.55
C ASN A 210 8.64 26.74 -9.47
N LYS A 211 8.56 26.11 -8.28
CA LYS A 211 9.56 26.20 -7.22
C LYS A 211 10.19 24.84 -7.00
N LEU A 212 11.51 24.82 -6.87
CA LEU A 212 12.25 23.63 -6.48
C LEU A 212 12.18 23.46 -4.97
N LYS A 213 11.74 22.29 -4.50
CA LYS A 213 11.59 21.90 -3.10
C LYS A 213 12.48 20.72 -2.81
N SER A 214 13.36 20.87 -1.84
CA SER A 214 14.36 19.86 -1.50
C SER A 214 13.73 18.58 -0.98
N ALA A 215 14.25 17.45 -1.45
CA ALA A 215 13.86 16.11 -1.04
C ALA A 215 15.10 15.21 -0.89
N VAL A 216 14.94 14.10 -0.22
CA VAL A 216 16.00 13.09 -0.04
C VAL A 216 15.44 11.68 -0.26
N VAL A 217 16.18 10.85 -0.96
CA VAL A 217 15.83 9.44 -1.16
C VAL A 217 16.00 8.68 0.15
N VAL A 218 14.97 7.92 0.53
CA VAL A 218 14.92 7.11 1.76
C VAL A 218 14.58 5.65 1.44
N LYS A 219 14.56 4.80 2.46
CA LYS A 219 14.02 3.43 2.36
C LYS A 219 12.60 3.41 2.94
N ALA A 220 11.72 2.61 2.33
CA ALA A 220 10.44 2.26 2.94
C ALA A 220 10.63 1.13 3.98
N PRO A 221 9.69 0.99 4.93
CA PRO A 221 8.56 1.88 5.15
C PRO A 221 8.99 3.24 5.73
N PHE A 222 8.18 4.29 5.49
CA PHE A 222 8.41 5.61 6.11
C PHE A 222 8.05 5.58 7.60
N TYR A 223 6.96 4.87 7.95
CA TYR A 223 6.47 4.69 9.30
C TYR A 223 6.68 3.24 9.75
N CYS A 224 7.38 3.04 10.87
CA CYS A 224 7.85 1.72 11.31
C CYS A 224 7.23 1.22 12.63
N THR A 225 6.31 1.98 13.24
CA THR A 225 5.76 1.67 14.58
C THR A 225 4.32 1.16 14.53
N GLY A 226 3.86 0.68 13.38
CA GLY A 226 2.55 0.04 13.22
C GLY A 226 2.44 -1.33 13.91
N THR A 227 1.23 -1.83 14.06
CA THR A 227 0.91 -3.08 14.78
C THR A 227 0.90 -4.33 13.90
N LEU A 228 1.33 -4.25 12.65
CA LEU A 228 1.28 -5.34 11.68
C LEU A 228 2.01 -6.61 12.16
N SER A 229 3.07 -6.44 12.94
CA SER A 229 3.94 -7.53 13.41
C SER A 229 3.54 -8.12 14.77
N ASN A 230 2.45 -7.65 15.37
CA ASN A 230 1.97 -8.05 16.70
C ASN A 230 0.95 -9.18 16.66
#